data_169bdbb5da19038837369909e500a1ea
#
_entry.id   169bdbb5da19038837369909e500a1ea
#
_cell.length_a   1.000
_cell.length_b   1.000
_cell.length_c   1.000
_cell.angle_alpha   90.00
_cell.angle_beta   90.00
_cell.angle_gamma   90.00
#
_symmetry.space_group_name_H-M   'P 1'
#
loop_
_entity.id
_entity.type
_entity.pdbx_description
1 polymer ?
#
loop_
_entity_poly.entity_id
_entity_poly.type
_entity_poly.pdbx_seq_one_letter_code
_entity_poly.pdbx_strand_id
1 'polypeptide(L)'
;GAGIKKYAPSAFVICVTNPLDVMVWVLQKFSGLPVHKVVGMAGILDSARFRYFLSEEFKVSVKDVTAFVLGGHGDSMVPLVRYSTVGGISLPDLVKMGWTTQERIDQIIQRTRDGGAEVVSLLKTGSAYYAPAASAVCMAEAYLKDTKRVVPVAAYLSGEYGVNDTYVGVPVVLGAGGVERVIEIDLDKEERDAFDYSVNAVKKLCEACIALVPSLK
;
A
#
# COMPACT_ATOMS: atom_id res chain seq x y z
N GLY A 1 -2.63 -19.99 6.77
CA GLY A 1 -4.08 -19.76 6.67
C GLY A 1 -4.89 -20.79 7.44
N ALA A 2 -4.61 -22.08 7.23
CA ALA A 2 -5.30 -23.17 7.95
C ALA A 2 -5.02 -23.12 9.47
N GLY A 3 -3.81 -22.79 9.88
CA GLY A 3 -3.45 -22.58 11.28
C GLY A 3 -4.19 -21.40 11.91
N ILE A 4 -4.26 -20.27 11.21
CA ILE A 4 -5.01 -19.09 11.66
C ILE A 4 -6.49 -19.44 11.83
N LYS A 5 -7.10 -20.08 10.83
CA LYS A 5 -8.50 -20.54 10.90
C LYS A 5 -8.76 -21.40 12.15
N LYS A 6 -7.84 -22.30 12.47
CA LYS A 6 -8.01 -23.24 13.57
C LYS A 6 -7.76 -22.62 14.95
N TYR A 7 -6.71 -21.81 15.08
CA TYR A 7 -6.21 -21.37 16.38
C TYR A 7 -6.45 -19.90 16.70
N ALA A 8 -6.74 -19.08 15.69
CA ALA A 8 -6.97 -17.63 15.84
C ALA A 8 -8.10 -17.10 14.93
N PRO A 9 -9.33 -17.68 14.98
CA PRO A 9 -10.40 -17.38 14.03
C PRO A 9 -10.96 -15.96 14.16
N SER A 10 -10.64 -15.22 15.20
CA SER A 10 -11.05 -13.83 15.41
C SER A 10 -9.92 -12.81 15.23
N ALA A 11 -8.73 -13.26 14.83
CA ALA A 11 -7.58 -12.38 14.69
C ALA A 11 -7.76 -11.34 13.58
N PHE A 12 -7.16 -10.17 13.77
CA PHE A 12 -6.81 -9.25 12.70
C PHE A 12 -5.46 -9.67 12.14
N VAL A 13 -5.39 -9.87 10.82
CA VAL A 13 -4.21 -10.44 10.16
C VAL A 13 -3.57 -9.41 9.25
N ILE A 14 -2.31 -9.12 9.49
CA ILE A 14 -1.48 -8.23 8.66
C ILE A 14 -0.51 -9.11 7.87
N CYS A 15 -0.73 -9.25 6.57
CA CYS A 15 0.16 -9.98 5.67
C CYS A 15 1.36 -9.09 5.31
N VAL A 16 2.58 -9.64 5.41
CA VAL A 16 3.84 -8.97 5.03
C VAL A 16 4.60 -9.74 3.95
N THR A 17 4.13 -10.95 3.66
CA THR A 17 4.77 -11.89 2.73
C THR A 17 4.63 -11.43 1.28
N ASN A 18 5.74 -11.44 0.51
CA ASN A 18 5.76 -11.13 -0.91
C ASN A 18 5.60 -12.39 -1.79
N PRO A 19 5.04 -12.22 -3.01
CA PRO A 19 4.41 -11.01 -3.59
C PRO A 19 3.13 -10.64 -2.84
N LEU A 20 3.12 -9.41 -2.26
CA LEU A 20 2.18 -9.06 -1.18
C LEU A 20 0.70 -9.21 -1.56
N ASP A 21 0.30 -8.59 -2.68
CA ASP A 21 -1.13 -8.45 -3.03
C ASP A 21 -1.77 -9.82 -3.30
N VAL A 22 -1.04 -10.73 -3.95
CA VAL A 22 -1.54 -12.09 -4.15
C VAL A 22 -1.45 -12.92 -2.87
N MET A 23 -0.43 -12.72 -2.05
CA MET A 23 -0.26 -13.50 -0.82
C MET A 23 -1.30 -13.14 0.25
N VAL A 24 -1.73 -11.88 0.36
CA VAL A 24 -2.83 -11.50 1.23
C VAL A 24 -4.16 -12.10 0.76
N TRP A 25 -4.38 -12.13 -0.55
CA TRP A 25 -5.55 -12.77 -1.16
C TRP A 25 -5.56 -14.29 -0.88
N VAL A 26 -4.46 -14.99 -1.12
CA VAL A 26 -4.31 -16.43 -0.82
C VAL A 26 -4.52 -16.70 0.68
N LEU A 27 -3.93 -15.89 1.55
CA LEU A 27 -4.06 -16.02 3.00
C LEU A 27 -5.51 -15.87 3.45
N GLN A 28 -6.24 -14.91 2.89
CA GLN A 28 -7.67 -14.72 3.18
C GLN A 28 -8.48 -15.94 2.74
N LYS A 29 -8.25 -16.46 1.53
CA LYS A 29 -8.94 -17.67 1.01
C LYS A 29 -8.75 -18.87 1.93
N PHE A 30 -7.51 -19.17 2.35
CA PHE A 30 -7.23 -20.33 3.20
C PHE A 30 -7.64 -20.11 4.66
N SER A 31 -7.53 -18.91 5.19
CA SER A 31 -7.98 -18.62 6.56
C SER A 31 -9.49 -18.57 6.69
N GLY A 32 -10.19 -18.19 5.61
CA GLY A 32 -11.65 -17.98 5.63
C GLY A 32 -12.09 -16.88 6.59
N LEU A 33 -11.16 -16.01 7.03
CA LEU A 33 -11.50 -14.85 7.84
C LEU A 33 -12.28 -13.82 7.03
N PRO A 34 -13.13 -12.99 7.68
CA PRO A 34 -13.78 -11.88 7.00
C PRO A 34 -12.75 -10.96 6.32
N VAL A 35 -13.05 -10.50 5.10
CA VAL A 35 -12.10 -9.71 4.28
C VAL A 35 -11.58 -8.45 4.98
N HIS A 36 -12.43 -7.80 5.78
CA HIS A 36 -12.03 -6.61 6.57
C HIS A 36 -11.07 -6.92 7.73
N LYS A 37 -10.86 -8.19 8.06
CA LYS A 37 -9.91 -8.65 9.10
C LYS A 37 -8.57 -9.11 8.53
N VAL A 38 -8.42 -9.15 7.22
CA VAL A 38 -7.17 -9.56 6.56
C VAL A 38 -6.70 -8.40 5.68
N VAL A 39 -5.50 -7.91 5.89
CA VAL A 39 -4.94 -6.77 5.16
C VAL A 39 -3.49 -7.02 4.77
N GLY A 40 -3.02 -6.38 3.70
CA GLY A 40 -1.62 -6.40 3.31
C GLY A 40 -0.90 -5.12 3.74
N MET A 41 0.28 -5.27 4.34
CA MET A 41 1.19 -4.17 4.67
C MET A 41 1.97 -3.79 3.39
N ALA A 42 1.49 -2.76 2.68
CA ALA A 42 1.98 -2.31 1.37
C ALA A 42 2.11 -0.79 1.31
N GLY A 43 1.06 -0.11 0.90
CA GLY A 43 1.05 1.33 0.66
C GLY A 43 1.49 2.17 1.85
N ILE A 44 1.28 1.73 3.08
CA ILE A 44 1.80 2.42 4.28
C ILE A 44 3.33 2.50 4.27
N LEU A 45 4.02 1.43 3.86
CA LEU A 45 5.47 1.39 3.70
C LEU A 45 5.93 2.22 2.49
N ASP A 46 5.26 2.07 1.35
CA ASP A 46 5.60 2.78 0.11
C ASP A 46 5.40 4.29 0.28
N SER A 47 4.31 4.69 0.93
CA SER A 47 4.07 6.09 1.28
C SER A 47 5.11 6.64 2.28
N ALA A 48 5.59 5.83 3.21
CA ALA A 48 6.65 6.24 4.13
C ALA A 48 7.97 6.51 3.39
N ARG A 49 8.32 5.71 2.38
CA ARG A 49 9.49 5.95 1.50
C ARG A 49 9.30 7.22 0.70
N PHE A 50 8.13 7.39 0.07
CA PHE A 50 7.82 8.59 -0.70
C PHE A 50 7.89 9.85 0.17
N ARG A 51 7.30 9.83 1.38
CA ARG A 51 7.41 10.91 2.36
C ARG A 51 8.86 11.24 2.72
N TYR A 52 9.68 10.22 2.94
CA TYR A 52 11.08 10.42 3.26
C TYR A 52 11.84 11.10 2.12
N PHE A 53 11.70 10.64 0.89
CA PHE A 53 12.38 11.25 -0.26
C PHE A 53 11.90 12.68 -0.54
N LEU A 54 10.60 12.96 -0.36
CA LEU A 54 10.08 14.32 -0.43
C LEU A 54 10.66 15.21 0.68
N SER A 55 10.77 14.70 1.90
CA SER A 55 11.35 15.47 3.01
C SER A 55 12.82 15.85 2.76
N GLU A 56 13.59 14.97 2.13
CA GLU A 56 14.97 15.24 1.70
C GLU A 56 15.04 16.30 0.60
N GLU A 57 14.16 16.22 -0.39
CA GLU A 57 14.07 17.20 -1.49
C GLU A 57 13.78 18.61 -0.97
N PHE A 58 12.75 18.72 -0.12
CA PHE A 58 12.32 20.01 0.42
C PHE A 58 13.09 20.47 1.65
N LYS A 59 14.00 19.64 2.20
CA LYS A 59 14.77 19.90 3.43
C LYS A 59 13.88 20.25 4.62
N VAL A 60 12.79 19.49 4.78
CA VAL A 60 11.81 19.67 5.85
C VAL A 60 11.70 18.41 6.70
N SER A 61 11.04 18.54 7.85
CA SER A 61 10.70 17.39 8.68
C SER A 61 9.74 16.43 7.92
N VAL A 62 10.02 15.13 7.97
CA VAL A 62 9.12 14.10 7.44
C VAL A 62 7.73 14.13 8.09
N LYS A 63 7.59 14.74 9.27
CA LYS A 63 6.29 14.91 9.96
C LYS A 63 5.37 15.88 9.24
N ASP A 64 5.93 16.81 8.47
CA ASP A 64 5.18 17.81 7.72
C ASP A 64 4.85 17.35 6.30
N VAL A 65 5.27 16.13 5.92
CA VAL A 65 4.97 15.54 4.61
C VAL A 65 3.85 14.52 4.73
N THR A 66 2.81 14.70 3.93
CA THR A 66 1.77 13.69 3.70
C THR A 66 1.90 13.16 2.28
N ALA A 67 1.87 11.84 2.13
CA ALA A 67 1.94 11.20 0.81
C ALA A 67 1.11 9.93 0.78
N PHE A 68 0.55 9.63 -0.40
CA PHE A 68 -0.20 8.41 -0.66
C PHE A 68 0.40 7.67 -1.84
N VAL A 69 0.52 6.35 -1.68
CA VAL A 69 0.86 5.42 -2.75
C VAL A 69 -0.24 4.37 -2.83
N LEU A 70 -0.82 4.20 -4.00
CA LEU A 70 -1.88 3.24 -4.31
C LEU A 70 -1.37 2.12 -5.20
N GLY A 71 -2.28 1.20 -5.54
CA GLY A 71 -2.02 0.08 -6.44
C GLY A 71 -1.32 -1.09 -5.78
N GLY A 72 -0.84 -2.04 -6.57
CA GLY A 72 -0.08 -3.19 -6.10
C GLY A 72 1.28 -2.81 -5.54
N HIS A 73 1.75 -3.57 -4.58
CA HIS A 73 3.06 -3.37 -3.96
C HIS A 73 4.19 -3.80 -4.90
N GLY A 74 5.09 -2.90 -5.24
CA GLY A 74 6.22 -3.12 -6.15
C GLY A 74 6.23 -2.13 -7.32
N ASP A 75 6.76 -2.55 -8.47
CA ASP A 75 7.02 -1.66 -9.62
C ASP A 75 5.77 -0.99 -10.21
N SER A 76 4.60 -1.62 -10.01
CA SER A 76 3.31 -1.11 -10.49
C SER A 76 2.63 -0.14 -9.50
N MET A 77 3.26 0.22 -8.39
CA MET A 77 2.68 1.17 -7.42
C MET A 77 2.44 2.55 -8.05
N VAL A 78 1.44 3.25 -7.54
CA VAL A 78 0.96 4.54 -8.04
C VAL A 78 1.11 5.62 -6.97
N PRO A 79 2.26 6.30 -6.89
CA PRO A 79 2.41 7.47 -6.03
C PRO A 79 1.53 8.62 -6.51
N LEU A 80 0.69 9.14 -5.63
CA LEU A 80 -0.29 10.18 -5.96
C LEU A 80 0.28 11.56 -5.66
N VAL A 81 0.77 12.24 -6.68
CA VAL A 81 1.37 13.57 -6.59
C VAL A 81 0.35 14.60 -6.11
N ARG A 82 -0.87 14.59 -6.68
CA ARG A 82 -1.95 15.55 -6.37
C ARG A 82 -2.41 15.46 -4.91
N TYR A 83 -2.34 14.28 -4.30
CA TYR A 83 -2.75 14.03 -2.92
C TYR A 83 -1.57 14.01 -1.94
N SER A 84 -0.37 14.38 -2.41
CA SER A 84 0.82 14.48 -1.57
C SER A 84 1.14 15.95 -1.30
N THR A 85 1.45 16.26 -0.03
CA THR A 85 1.61 17.65 0.43
C THR A 85 2.80 17.81 1.37
N VAL A 86 3.32 19.03 1.42
CA VAL A 86 4.28 19.50 2.44
C VAL A 86 3.64 20.65 3.20
N GLY A 87 3.42 20.50 4.48
CA GLY A 87 2.74 21.49 5.30
C GLY A 87 1.33 21.86 4.80
N GLY A 88 0.64 20.92 4.12
CA GLY A 88 -0.65 21.12 3.52
C GLY A 88 -0.61 21.73 2.10
N ILE A 89 0.56 22.11 1.58
CA ILE A 89 0.74 22.64 0.23
C ILE A 89 0.93 21.47 -0.73
N SER A 90 0.15 21.40 -1.81
CA SER A 90 0.23 20.28 -2.76
C SER A 90 1.56 20.27 -3.53
N LEU A 91 2.04 19.08 -3.91
CA LEU A 91 3.26 18.98 -4.72
C LEU A 91 3.16 19.76 -6.04
N PRO A 92 2.02 19.74 -6.79
CA PRO A 92 1.86 20.58 -7.98
C PRO A 92 2.01 22.08 -7.70
N ASP A 93 1.54 22.56 -6.56
CA ASP A 93 1.70 23.97 -6.20
C ASP A 93 3.14 24.30 -5.79
N LEU A 94 3.83 23.40 -5.11
CA LEU A 94 5.25 23.56 -4.80
C LEU A 94 6.12 23.65 -6.07
N VAL A 95 5.77 22.87 -7.11
CA VAL A 95 6.40 22.98 -8.43
C VAL A 95 6.13 24.35 -9.06
N LYS A 96 4.86 24.81 -9.06
CA LYS A 96 4.49 26.15 -9.57
C LYS A 96 5.21 27.30 -8.83
N MET A 97 5.43 27.12 -7.52
CA MET A 97 6.16 28.08 -6.68
C MET A 97 7.68 28.04 -6.89
N GLY A 98 8.19 27.08 -7.65
CA GLY A 98 9.63 26.91 -7.92
C GLY A 98 10.44 26.33 -6.76
N TRP A 99 9.79 25.65 -5.80
CA TRP A 99 10.48 24.97 -4.70
C TRP A 99 11.15 23.67 -5.15
N THR A 100 10.61 23.06 -6.20
CA THR A 100 11.17 21.91 -6.90
C THR A 100 10.74 21.94 -8.36
N THR A 101 11.13 20.95 -9.16
CA THR A 101 10.72 20.81 -10.57
C THR A 101 9.93 19.51 -10.76
N GLN A 102 9.13 19.44 -11.83
CA GLN A 102 8.43 18.19 -12.19
C GLN A 102 9.40 17.04 -12.38
N GLU A 103 10.53 17.29 -13.04
CA GLU A 103 11.57 16.27 -13.24
C GLU A 103 12.08 15.67 -11.92
N ARG A 104 12.27 16.52 -10.89
CA ARG A 104 12.67 16.05 -9.55
C ARG A 104 11.60 15.19 -8.90
N ILE A 105 10.33 15.58 -9.02
CA ILE A 105 9.20 14.77 -8.53
C ILE A 105 9.18 13.41 -9.23
N ASP A 106 9.36 13.36 -10.55
CA ASP A 106 9.38 12.13 -11.33
C ASP A 106 10.54 11.20 -10.92
N GLN A 107 11.72 11.76 -10.66
CA GLN A 107 12.87 11.01 -10.12
C GLN A 107 12.56 10.42 -8.71
N ILE A 108 11.89 11.17 -7.85
CA ILE A 108 11.48 10.72 -6.51
C ILE A 108 10.43 9.62 -6.62
N ILE A 109 9.47 9.74 -7.53
CA ILE A 109 8.49 8.69 -7.83
C ILE A 109 9.19 7.40 -8.23
N GLN A 110 10.14 7.49 -9.19
CA GLN A 110 10.88 6.31 -9.63
C GLN A 110 11.71 5.71 -8.49
N ARG A 111 12.42 6.51 -7.71
CA ARG A 111 13.15 6.02 -6.54
C ARG A 111 12.24 5.37 -5.51
N THR A 112 11.01 5.85 -5.37
CA THR A 112 10.01 5.23 -4.47
C THR A 112 9.65 3.82 -4.94
N ARG A 113 9.44 3.63 -6.25
CA ARG A 113 9.21 2.30 -6.85
C ARG A 113 10.40 1.37 -6.63
N ASP A 114 11.60 1.88 -6.83
CA ASP A 114 12.85 1.11 -6.70
C ASP A 114 13.31 0.93 -5.24
N GLY A 115 12.66 1.56 -4.26
CA GLY A 115 13.12 1.63 -2.88
C GLY A 115 13.30 0.27 -2.19
N GLY A 116 12.54 -0.74 -2.60
CA GLY A 116 12.74 -2.13 -2.15
C GLY A 116 14.03 -2.73 -2.69
N ALA A 117 14.27 -2.58 -4.00
CA ALA A 117 15.48 -3.05 -4.68
C ALA A 117 16.73 -2.31 -4.20
N GLU A 118 16.63 -1.00 -3.93
CA GLU A 118 17.71 -0.19 -3.37
C GLU A 118 18.19 -0.79 -2.02
N VAL A 119 17.28 -1.11 -1.11
CA VAL A 119 17.62 -1.72 0.18
C VAL A 119 18.24 -3.10 0.01
N VAL A 120 17.68 -3.95 -0.87
CA VAL A 120 18.23 -5.30 -1.15
C VAL A 120 19.65 -5.19 -1.71
N SER A 121 19.91 -4.26 -2.62
CA SER A 121 21.24 -4.06 -3.21
C SER A 121 22.29 -3.64 -2.18
N LEU A 122 21.91 -2.85 -1.19
CA LEU A 122 22.78 -2.38 -0.10
C LEU A 122 23.05 -3.48 0.93
N LEU A 123 22.02 -4.25 1.29
CA LEU A 123 22.12 -5.34 2.27
C LEU A 123 22.84 -6.57 1.72
N LYS A 124 22.84 -6.77 0.39
CA LYS A 124 23.39 -7.94 -0.34
C LYS A 124 22.69 -9.26 -0.01
N THR A 125 22.31 -9.47 1.23
CA THR A 125 21.58 -10.66 1.72
C THR A 125 20.35 -10.20 2.50
N GLY A 126 19.18 -10.80 2.24
CA GLY A 126 17.92 -10.47 2.90
C GLY A 126 17.19 -9.31 2.22
N SER A 127 16.24 -8.72 2.93
CA SER A 127 15.40 -7.60 2.47
C SER A 127 15.23 -6.56 3.59
N ALA A 128 14.54 -5.45 3.32
CA ALA A 128 14.16 -4.49 4.34
C ALA A 128 13.35 -5.16 5.46
N TYR A 129 13.64 -4.86 6.71
CA TYR A 129 12.90 -5.39 7.87
C TYR A 129 12.49 -4.31 8.88
N TYR A 130 13.27 -3.27 9.13
CA TYR A 130 12.89 -2.20 10.08
C TYR A 130 11.66 -1.42 9.62
N ALA A 131 11.66 -0.91 8.39
CA ALA A 131 10.55 -0.14 7.88
C ALA A 131 9.27 -0.98 7.68
N PRO A 132 9.33 -2.23 7.15
CA PRO A 132 8.19 -3.15 7.18
C PRO A 132 7.66 -3.43 8.58
N ALA A 133 8.53 -3.69 9.56
CA ALA A 133 8.12 -3.92 10.94
C ALA A 133 7.43 -2.68 11.55
N ALA A 134 8.00 -1.49 11.39
CA ALA A 134 7.40 -0.23 11.86
C ALA A 134 6.03 0.02 11.21
N SER A 135 5.89 -0.27 9.91
CA SER A 135 4.62 -0.16 9.18
C SER A 135 3.57 -1.14 9.72
N ALA A 136 3.94 -2.40 9.96
CA ALA A 136 3.06 -3.40 10.55
C ALA A 136 2.64 -3.02 11.98
N VAL A 137 3.56 -2.51 12.79
CA VAL A 137 3.27 -2.00 14.15
C VAL A 137 2.30 -0.83 14.10
N CYS A 138 2.48 0.11 13.16
CA CYS A 138 1.55 1.24 12.99
C CYS A 138 0.13 0.75 12.66
N MET A 139 -0.02 -0.28 11.82
CA MET A 139 -1.31 -0.89 11.50
C MET A 139 -1.91 -1.61 12.72
N ALA A 140 -1.07 -2.37 13.45
CA ALA A 140 -1.49 -3.07 14.67
C ALA A 140 -1.95 -2.09 15.76
N GLU A 141 -1.25 -0.98 15.95
CA GLU A 141 -1.66 0.09 16.87
C GLU A 141 -2.99 0.72 16.47
N ALA A 142 -3.21 0.97 15.17
CA ALA A 142 -4.47 1.51 14.68
C ALA A 142 -5.66 0.59 15.02
N TYR A 143 -5.46 -0.72 14.86
CA TYR A 143 -6.45 -1.73 15.21
C TYR A 143 -6.64 -1.86 16.73
N LEU A 144 -5.55 -2.04 17.49
CA LEU A 144 -5.62 -2.32 18.93
C LEU A 144 -6.09 -1.13 19.76
N LYS A 145 -5.75 0.10 19.34
CA LYS A 145 -6.09 1.36 20.03
C LYS A 145 -7.32 2.05 19.42
N ASP A 146 -7.94 1.46 18.41
CA ASP A 146 -9.09 2.02 17.67
C ASP A 146 -8.88 3.47 17.18
N THR A 147 -7.70 3.77 16.66
CA THR A 147 -7.34 5.16 16.37
C THR A 147 -7.93 5.71 15.07
N LYS A 148 -8.66 4.89 14.32
CA LYS A 148 -9.31 5.28 13.03
C LYS A 148 -8.35 5.94 12.05
N ARG A 149 -7.14 5.37 11.93
CA ARG A 149 -6.12 5.90 11.03
C ARG A 149 -6.55 5.78 9.57
N VAL A 150 -6.33 6.85 8.82
CA VAL A 150 -6.39 6.80 7.35
C VAL A 150 -5.01 6.39 6.84
N VAL A 151 -4.91 5.18 6.31
CA VAL A 151 -3.64 4.63 5.82
C VAL A 151 -3.85 3.83 4.53
N PRO A 152 -2.92 3.86 3.59
CA PRO A 152 -2.97 2.99 2.41
C PRO A 152 -2.48 1.58 2.79
N VAL A 153 -3.34 0.61 2.54
CA VAL A 153 -3.05 -0.83 2.75
C VAL A 153 -3.60 -1.63 1.58
N ALA A 154 -3.09 -2.83 1.34
CA ALA A 154 -3.76 -3.75 0.43
C ALA A 154 -5.03 -4.25 1.12
N ALA A 155 -6.18 -3.76 0.66
CA ALA A 155 -7.50 -4.09 1.15
C ALA A 155 -8.31 -4.80 0.05
N TYR A 156 -9.25 -5.67 0.47
CA TYR A 156 -10.19 -6.31 -0.45
C TYR A 156 -11.18 -5.30 -0.98
N LEU A 157 -11.36 -5.29 -2.30
CA LEU A 157 -12.30 -4.41 -2.98
C LEU A 157 -13.51 -5.20 -3.47
N SER A 158 -14.69 -4.64 -3.25
CA SER A 158 -15.98 -5.20 -3.61
C SER A 158 -16.87 -4.17 -4.32
N GLY A 159 -16.32 -3.50 -5.32
CA GLY A 159 -16.96 -2.44 -6.10
C GLY A 159 -16.22 -1.12 -6.07
N GLU A 160 -15.47 -0.85 -5.00
CA GLU A 160 -14.70 0.38 -4.87
C GLU A 160 -13.69 0.50 -6.01
N TYR A 161 -13.50 1.72 -6.52
CA TYR A 161 -12.68 2.00 -7.71
C TYR A 161 -13.11 1.19 -8.96
N GLY A 162 -14.34 0.60 -8.98
CA GLY A 162 -14.79 -0.33 -10.02
C GLY A 162 -14.07 -1.69 -10.02
N VAL A 163 -13.40 -2.04 -8.93
CA VAL A 163 -12.61 -3.26 -8.77
C VAL A 163 -13.33 -4.24 -7.86
N ASN A 164 -13.34 -5.53 -8.23
CA ASN A 164 -13.97 -6.60 -7.45
C ASN A 164 -13.01 -7.77 -7.22
N ASP A 165 -13.23 -8.47 -6.12
CA ASP A 165 -12.66 -9.79 -5.78
C ASP A 165 -11.14 -9.85 -5.72
N THR A 166 -10.48 -8.74 -5.40
CA THR A 166 -9.03 -8.71 -5.26
C THR A 166 -8.58 -7.75 -4.17
N TYR A 167 -7.35 -7.93 -3.70
CA TYR A 167 -6.68 -7.02 -2.79
C TYR A 167 -5.83 -6.02 -3.60
N VAL A 168 -5.98 -4.75 -3.30
CA VAL A 168 -5.18 -3.67 -3.93
C VAL A 168 -4.88 -2.60 -2.89
N GLY A 169 -3.75 -1.94 -3.02
CA GLY A 169 -3.35 -0.82 -2.18
C GLY A 169 -4.27 0.38 -2.40
N VAL A 170 -5.07 0.72 -1.38
CA VAL A 170 -6.01 1.86 -1.37
C VAL A 170 -6.05 2.50 0.02
N PRO A 171 -6.44 3.78 0.14
CA PRO A 171 -6.63 4.41 1.44
C PRO A 171 -7.83 3.78 2.16
N VAL A 172 -7.64 3.43 3.42
CA VAL A 172 -8.71 2.89 4.27
C VAL A 172 -8.76 3.59 5.61
N VAL A 173 -9.93 3.54 6.25
CA VAL A 173 -10.04 3.80 7.69
C VAL A 173 -9.77 2.49 8.41
N LEU A 174 -8.69 2.46 9.19
CA LEU A 174 -8.26 1.30 9.97
C LEU A 174 -8.49 1.55 11.45
N GLY A 175 -9.31 0.72 12.08
CA GLY A 175 -9.66 0.77 13.49
C GLY A 175 -9.94 -0.61 14.07
N ALA A 176 -10.61 -0.69 15.23
CA ALA A 176 -10.91 -1.96 15.92
C ALA A 176 -11.77 -2.93 15.08
N GLY A 177 -12.54 -2.40 14.12
CA GLY A 177 -13.27 -3.19 13.13
C GLY A 177 -12.37 -3.91 12.10
N GLY A 178 -11.09 -3.54 12.00
CA GLY A 178 -10.21 -3.87 10.90
C GLY A 178 -10.28 -2.77 9.84
N VAL A 179 -10.43 -3.11 8.56
CA VAL A 179 -10.78 -2.15 7.51
C VAL A 179 -12.24 -1.78 7.66
N GLU A 180 -12.51 -0.58 8.15
CA GLU A 180 -13.87 -0.12 8.42
C GLU A 180 -14.50 0.58 7.22
N ARG A 181 -13.67 1.18 6.38
CA ARG A 181 -14.09 1.83 5.14
C ARG A 181 -12.93 1.95 4.17
N VAL A 182 -13.15 1.66 2.91
CA VAL A 182 -12.30 2.09 1.80
C VAL A 182 -12.65 3.53 1.45
N ILE A 183 -11.65 4.36 1.20
CA ILE A 183 -11.82 5.75 0.77
C ILE A 183 -11.54 5.81 -0.73
N GLU A 184 -12.58 6.06 -1.52
CA GLU A 184 -12.42 6.30 -2.95
C GLU A 184 -12.04 7.77 -3.16
N ILE A 185 -10.81 8.00 -3.65
CA ILE A 185 -10.35 9.31 -4.07
C ILE A 185 -10.53 9.48 -5.57
N ASP A 186 -10.77 10.70 -6.00
CA ASP A 186 -10.92 11.02 -7.41
C ASP A 186 -9.56 10.93 -8.12
N LEU A 187 -9.43 9.99 -9.04
CA LEU A 187 -8.25 9.80 -9.87
C LEU A 187 -8.44 10.50 -11.21
N ASP A 188 -7.47 11.30 -11.61
CA ASP A 188 -7.45 11.80 -12.97
C ASP A 188 -7.17 10.67 -13.99
N LYS A 189 -7.15 11.00 -15.26
CA LYS A 189 -7.01 9.97 -16.30
C LYS A 189 -5.68 9.21 -16.18
N GLU A 190 -4.58 9.90 -15.94
CA GLU A 190 -3.25 9.28 -15.87
C GLU A 190 -3.13 8.40 -14.61
N GLU A 191 -3.59 8.89 -13.48
CA GLU A 191 -3.65 8.14 -12.22
C GLU A 191 -4.56 6.91 -12.34
N ARG A 192 -5.71 7.06 -13.04
CA ARG A 192 -6.64 5.96 -13.29
C ARG A 192 -6.03 4.90 -14.20
N ASP A 193 -5.42 5.29 -15.30
CA ASP A 193 -4.76 4.37 -16.23
C ASP A 193 -3.62 3.60 -15.53
N ALA A 194 -2.83 4.28 -14.68
CA ALA A 194 -1.78 3.66 -13.88
C ALA A 194 -2.35 2.70 -12.81
N PHE A 195 -3.45 3.10 -12.15
CA PHE A 195 -4.11 2.25 -11.15
C PHE A 195 -4.71 1.00 -11.80
N ASP A 196 -5.38 1.13 -12.94
CA ASP A 196 -5.95 -0.01 -13.68
C ASP A 196 -4.87 -0.96 -14.20
N TYR A 197 -3.74 -0.44 -14.65
CA TYR A 197 -2.57 -1.26 -14.99
C TYR A 197 -2.08 -2.07 -13.77
N SER A 198 -1.98 -1.42 -12.62
CA SER A 198 -1.54 -2.03 -11.37
C SER A 198 -2.50 -3.12 -10.90
N VAL A 199 -3.82 -2.85 -10.93
CA VAL A 199 -4.87 -3.83 -10.61
C VAL A 199 -4.79 -5.05 -11.51
N ASN A 200 -4.59 -4.84 -12.82
CA ASN A 200 -4.48 -5.93 -13.78
C ASN A 200 -3.23 -6.79 -13.53
N ALA A 201 -2.13 -6.20 -13.10
CA ALA A 201 -0.92 -6.94 -12.72
C ALA A 201 -1.21 -7.87 -11.52
N VAL A 202 -1.90 -7.37 -10.49
CA VAL A 202 -2.30 -8.19 -9.33
C VAL A 202 -3.24 -9.32 -9.75
N LYS A 203 -4.25 -9.04 -10.58
CA LYS A 203 -5.21 -10.06 -11.06
C LYS A 203 -4.51 -11.19 -11.80
N LYS A 204 -3.54 -10.88 -12.67
CA LYS A 204 -2.73 -11.89 -13.37
C LYS A 204 -1.95 -12.79 -12.39
N LEU A 205 -1.43 -12.24 -11.30
CA LEU A 205 -0.78 -13.05 -10.27
C LEU A 205 -1.77 -13.97 -9.53
N CYS A 206 -2.98 -13.49 -9.25
CA CYS A 206 -4.04 -14.32 -8.67
C CYS A 206 -4.44 -15.47 -9.62
N GLU A 207 -4.59 -15.19 -10.92
CA GLU A 207 -4.86 -16.21 -11.94
C GLU A 207 -3.76 -17.26 -12.01
N ALA A 208 -2.48 -16.85 -11.95
CA ALA A 208 -1.34 -17.77 -11.91
C ALA A 208 -1.39 -18.66 -10.65
N CYS A 209 -1.75 -18.10 -9.49
CA CYS A 209 -1.93 -18.89 -8.27
C CYS A 209 -3.08 -19.89 -8.38
N ILE A 210 -4.22 -19.53 -8.99
CA ILE A 210 -5.33 -20.44 -9.25
C ILE A 210 -4.91 -21.58 -10.17
N ALA A 211 -4.08 -21.30 -11.17
CA ALA A 211 -3.56 -22.33 -12.08
C ALA A 211 -2.67 -23.35 -11.34
N LEU A 212 -1.88 -22.90 -10.36
CA LEU A 212 -1.04 -23.75 -9.54
C LEU A 212 -1.82 -24.49 -8.43
N VAL A 213 -2.86 -23.85 -7.88
CA VAL A 213 -3.65 -24.34 -6.75
C VAL A 213 -5.14 -24.17 -7.06
N PRO A 214 -5.78 -25.12 -7.78
CA PRO A 214 -7.16 -24.99 -8.22
C PRO A 214 -8.22 -24.82 -7.10
N SER A 215 -7.88 -25.17 -5.87
CA SER A 215 -8.74 -24.96 -4.68
C SER A 215 -8.89 -23.49 -4.26
N LEU A 216 -8.19 -22.57 -4.94
CA LEU A 216 -8.32 -21.11 -4.73
C LEU A 216 -9.46 -20.47 -5.53
N LYS A 217 -10.12 -21.23 -6.43
CA LYS A 217 -11.27 -20.76 -7.21
C LYS A 217 -12.46 -20.40 -6.34
#